data_7f80ea1013b020a88a47a960cc649b8d
#
_entry.id   7f80ea1013b020a88a47a960cc649b8d
#
_cell.length_a   1.000
_cell.length_b   1.000
_cell.length_c   1.000
_cell.angle_alpha   90.00
_cell.angle_beta   90.00
_cell.angle_gamma   90.00
#
_symmetry.space_group_name_H-M   'P 1'
#
loop_
_entity.id
_entity.type
_entity.pdbx_description
1 polymer ?
#
loop_
_entity_poly.entity_id
_entity_poly.type
_entity_poly.pdbx_seq_one_letter_code
_entity_poly.pdbx_strand_id
1 'polypeptide(L)'
;WAVVSTYTFGLGYFWLTGTYFFQDAYIPIAVFLGMHLLFTDPSTSPSTGRGRIIFGILYGFATIAFAVLLRAMGVPAFYDKLLPVPILNLLVQIIDRGAASRWLGFLDFSWINKGLTPIKRRYGLVGIWVVIFVVLSGTGGVGDNHPGQYLPFWQQACDDGSDRGCAYLAFMQDTYCTSDSGWACNELGILYANNDRLSEAQVSLENGCDLGFDLA
;
A
#
# COMPACT_ATOMS: atom_id res chain seq x y z
N TRP A 1 10.78 -2.22 -11.33
CA TRP A 1 10.52 -0.80 -11.07
C TRP A 1 9.18 -0.58 -10.35
N ALA A 2 8.11 -1.28 -10.72
CA ALA A 2 6.82 -1.15 -10.04
C ALA A 2 6.93 -1.42 -8.52
N VAL A 3 7.61 -2.51 -8.12
CA VAL A 3 7.86 -2.85 -6.71
C VAL A 3 8.62 -1.72 -6.01
N VAL A 4 9.73 -1.27 -6.61
CA VAL A 4 10.57 -0.20 -6.03
C VAL A 4 9.78 1.09 -5.89
N SER A 5 9.02 1.48 -6.91
CA SER A 5 8.23 2.72 -6.87
C SER A 5 7.10 2.66 -5.83
N THR A 6 6.33 1.56 -5.79
CA THR A 6 5.26 1.41 -4.80
C THR A 6 5.79 1.45 -3.38
N TYR A 7 6.90 0.75 -3.12
CA TYR A 7 7.57 0.78 -1.82
C TYR A 7 8.07 2.19 -1.46
N THR A 8 8.74 2.86 -2.39
CA THR A 8 9.27 4.22 -2.19
C THR A 8 8.16 5.24 -1.96
N PHE A 9 7.07 5.18 -2.73
CA PHE A 9 5.93 6.06 -2.53
C PHE A 9 5.20 5.78 -1.21
N GLY A 10 5.08 4.51 -0.81
CA GLY A 10 4.52 4.12 0.49
C GLY A 10 5.36 4.66 1.66
N LEU A 11 6.69 4.54 1.59
CA LEU A 11 7.60 5.12 2.57
C LEU A 11 7.56 6.66 2.56
N GLY A 12 7.52 7.28 1.39
CA GLY A 12 7.38 8.73 1.27
C GLY A 12 6.09 9.24 1.91
N TYR A 13 5.00 8.51 1.74
CA TYR A 13 3.73 8.80 2.40
C TYR A 13 3.86 8.71 3.93
N PHE A 14 4.50 7.65 4.44
CA PHE A 14 4.76 7.48 5.87
C PHE A 14 5.59 8.64 6.44
N TRP A 15 6.64 9.05 5.74
CA TRP A 15 7.50 10.17 6.13
C TRP A 15 6.74 11.51 6.21
N LEU A 16 5.75 11.70 5.35
CA LEU A 16 4.96 12.94 5.29
C LEU A 16 3.81 12.98 6.31
N THR A 17 3.22 11.81 6.61
CA THR A 17 1.97 11.74 7.38
C THR A 17 2.11 11.05 8.74
N GLY A 18 3.24 10.40 9.02
CA GLY A 18 3.44 9.57 10.20
C GLY A 18 2.64 8.26 10.21
N THR A 19 1.85 7.99 9.17
CA THR A 19 1.00 6.79 9.08
C THR A 19 1.29 5.98 7.82
N TYR A 20 1.15 4.66 7.91
CA TYR A 20 1.32 3.81 6.74
C TYR A 20 0.16 3.97 5.75
N PHE A 21 0.49 4.05 4.46
CA PHE A 21 -0.52 4.10 3.41
C PHE A 21 -1.28 2.77 3.30
N PHE A 22 -0.55 1.67 3.22
CA PHE A 22 -1.08 0.31 3.33
C PHE A 22 -0.91 -0.16 4.76
N GLN A 23 -1.96 -0.71 5.34
CA GLN A 23 -2.02 -1.05 6.76
C GLN A 23 -1.38 -2.43 7.02
N ASP A 24 -1.60 -3.38 6.13
CA ASP A 24 -1.24 -4.78 6.36
C ASP A 24 0.17 -5.14 5.89
N ALA A 25 0.72 -4.38 4.94
CA ALA A 25 2.03 -4.64 4.37
C ALA A 25 2.57 -3.41 3.64
N TYR A 26 3.87 -3.32 3.43
CA TYR A 26 4.46 -2.25 2.60
C TYR A 26 3.98 -2.31 1.14
N ILE A 27 3.71 -3.52 0.64
CA ILE A 27 3.07 -3.76 -0.65
C ILE A 27 2.01 -4.84 -0.45
N PRO A 28 0.71 -4.50 -0.53
CA PRO A 28 -0.36 -5.48 -0.38
C PRO A 28 -0.28 -6.60 -1.42
N ILE A 29 -0.67 -7.81 -1.04
CA ILE A 29 -0.66 -8.99 -1.92
C ILE A 29 -1.41 -8.71 -3.23
N ALA A 30 -2.54 -8.02 -3.18
CA ALA A 30 -3.31 -7.70 -4.38
C ALA A 30 -2.55 -6.77 -5.35
N VAL A 31 -1.79 -5.79 -4.82
CA VAL A 31 -0.91 -4.91 -5.61
C VAL A 31 0.24 -5.70 -6.19
N PHE A 32 0.86 -6.56 -5.39
CA PHE A 32 1.96 -7.42 -5.84
C PHE A 32 1.53 -8.40 -6.94
N LEU A 33 0.38 -9.02 -6.80
CA LEU A 33 -0.20 -9.90 -7.84
C LEU A 33 -0.55 -9.11 -9.10
N GLY A 34 -1.13 -7.91 -8.96
CA GLY A 34 -1.40 -7.02 -10.10
C GLY A 34 -0.14 -6.71 -10.89
N MET A 35 0.97 -6.42 -10.21
CA MET A 35 2.26 -6.16 -10.85
C MET A 35 2.80 -7.37 -11.63
N HIS A 36 2.57 -8.59 -11.14
CA HIS A 36 3.20 -9.79 -11.70
C HIS A 36 2.32 -10.51 -12.72
N LEU A 37 1.01 -10.48 -12.56
CA LEU A 37 0.09 -11.22 -13.43
C LEU A 37 -0.48 -10.37 -14.56
N LEU A 38 -0.84 -9.11 -14.26
CA LEU A 38 -1.56 -8.26 -15.23
C LEU A 38 -0.65 -7.24 -15.90
N PHE A 39 0.41 -6.85 -15.24
CA PHE A 39 1.31 -5.78 -15.67
C PHE A 39 2.46 -6.27 -16.56
N THR A 40 2.78 -7.56 -16.50
CA THR A 40 3.92 -8.13 -17.24
C THR A 40 3.53 -8.78 -18.57
N ASP A 41 2.25 -8.68 -18.98
CA ASP A 41 1.82 -9.18 -20.28
C ASP A 41 2.57 -8.44 -21.41
N PRO A 42 3.32 -9.14 -22.27
CA PRO A 42 4.09 -8.54 -23.35
C PRO A 42 3.25 -7.75 -24.34
N SER A 43 1.95 -8.09 -24.48
CA SER A 43 1.04 -7.45 -25.43
C SER A 43 0.55 -6.08 -24.95
N THR A 44 0.54 -5.85 -23.65
CA THR A 44 0.02 -4.63 -23.00
C THR A 44 1.09 -3.82 -22.25
N SER A 45 2.35 -4.26 -22.27
CA SER A 45 3.47 -3.56 -21.65
C SER A 45 4.30 -2.77 -22.67
N PRO A 46 4.99 -1.68 -22.26
CA PRO A 46 5.85 -0.90 -23.14
C PRO A 46 6.93 -1.73 -23.82
N SER A 47 7.19 -1.42 -25.09
CA SER A 47 8.19 -2.10 -25.91
C SER A 47 9.61 -1.65 -25.56
N THR A 48 9.79 -0.40 -25.15
CA THR A 48 11.09 0.20 -24.86
C THR A 48 11.55 -0.03 -23.42
N GLY A 49 12.86 -0.12 -23.21
CA GLY A 49 13.42 -0.26 -21.84
C GLY A 49 13.07 0.92 -20.94
N ARG A 50 13.15 2.15 -21.47
CA ARG A 50 12.77 3.37 -20.75
C ARG A 50 11.25 3.41 -20.49
N GLY A 51 10.44 3.01 -21.46
CA GLY A 51 8.99 2.90 -21.31
C GLY A 51 8.61 1.98 -20.17
N ARG A 52 9.28 0.83 -20.02
CA ARG A 52 9.03 -0.12 -18.91
C ARG A 52 9.37 0.47 -17.53
N ILE A 53 10.40 1.30 -17.45
CA ILE A 53 10.76 1.99 -16.20
C ILE A 53 9.68 2.99 -15.84
N ILE A 54 9.31 3.87 -16.79
CA ILE A 54 8.26 4.88 -16.59
C ILE A 54 6.93 4.23 -16.23
N PHE A 55 6.58 3.19 -16.94
CA PHE A 55 5.35 2.42 -16.70
C PHE A 55 5.32 1.85 -15.27
N GLY A 56 6.44 1.28 -14.78
CA GLY A 56 6.56 0.80 -13.41
C GLY A 56 6.44 1.91 -12.37
N ILE A 57 7.06 3.07 -12.61
CA ILE A 57 6.96 4.23 -11.72
C ILE A 57 5.52 4.76 -11.69
N LEU A 58 4.89 4.89 -12.85
CA LEU A 58 3.50 5.33 -12.95
C LEU A 58 2.53 4.36 -12.27
N TYR A 59 2.81 3.06 -12.29
CA TYR A 59 1.98 2.08 -11.59
C TYR A 59 2.01 2.32 -10.08
N GLY A 60 3.20 2.45 -9.47
CA GLY A 60 3.31 2.73 -8.05
C GLY A 60 2.62 4.03 -7.64
N PHE A 61 2.79 5.09 -8.43
CA PHE A 61 2.09 6.35 -8.20
C PHE A 61 0.57 6.20 -8.36
N ALA A 62 0.11 5.57 -9.45
CA ALA A 62 -1.30 5.40 -9.74
C ALA A 62 -2.04 4.59 -8.66
N THR A 63 -1.40 3.56 -8.10
CA THR A 63 -1.98 2.76 -7.01
C THR A 63 -2.33 3.65 -5.80
N ILE A 64 -1.45 4.57 -5.43
CA ILE A 64 -1.69 5.50 -4.32
C ILE A 64 -2.70 6.57 -4.72
N ALA A 65 -2.55 7.17 -5.90
CA ALA A 65 -3.43 8.23 -6.37
C ALA A 65 -4.89 7.76 -6.51
N PHE A 66 -5.10 6.57 -7.09
CA PHE A 66 -6.45 5.99 -7.19
C PHE A 66 -7.02 5.58 -5.84
N ALA A 67 -6.21 5.09 -4.92
CA ALA A 67 -6.69 4.79 -3.58
C ALA A 67 -7.19 6.05 -2.86
N VAL A 68 -6.46 7.17 -2.97
CA VAL A 68 -6.91 8.45 -2.40
C VAL A 68 -8.18 8.94 -3.10
N LEU A 69 -8.21 8.91 -4.43
CA LEU A 69 -9.35 9.36 -5.22
C LEU A 69 -10.62 8.56 -4.93
N LEU A 70 -10.53 7.23 -4.95
CA LEU A 70 -11.69 6.35 -4.72
C LEU A 70 -12.22 6.47 -3.29
N ARG A 71 -11.34 6.64 -2.30
CA ARG A 71 -11.76 6.93 -0.93
C ARG A 71 -12.53 8.24 -0.83
N ALA A 72 -12.06 9.29 -1.49
CA ALA A 72 -12.76 10.58 -1.52
C ALA A 72 -14.14 10.48 -2.19
N MET A 73 -14.33 9.50 -3.09
CA MET A 73 -15.61 9.22 -3.76
C MET A 73 -16.50 8.22 -3.00
N GLY A 74 -16.05 7.69 -1.84
CA GLY A 74 -16.78 6.69 -1.07
C GLY A 74 -16.83 5.30 -1.73
N VAL A 75 -15.93 5.02 -2.69
CA VAL A 75 -15.87 3.74 -3.39
C VAL A 75 -15.03 2.75 -2.58
N PRO A 76 -15.44 1.46 -2.48
CA PRO A 76 -14.68 0.44 -1.76
C PRO A 76 -13.23 0.31 -2.24
N ALA A 77 -12.30 0.16 -1.30
CA ALA A 77 -10.85 0.15 -1.52
C ALA A 77 -10.31 -1.04 -2.37
N PHE A 78 -11.19 -1.95 -2.80
CA PHE A 78 -10.77 -3.09 -3.62
C PHE A 78 -10.35 -2.68 -5.05
N TYR A 79 -11.03 -1.69 -5.62
CA TYR A 79 -10.82 -1.27 -7.01
C TYR A 79 -9.53 -0.47 -7.21
N ASP A 80 -9.03 0.17 -6.17
CA ASP A 80 -7.82 0.99 -6.20
C ASP A 80 -6.55 0.20 -6.60
N LYS A 81 -6.52 -1.09 -6.29
CA LYS A 81 -5.36 -1.96 -6.51
C LYS A 81 -5.25 -2.49 -7.94
N LEU A 82 -6.38 -2.66 -8.62
CA LEU A 82 -6.44 -3.23 -9.97
C LEU A 82 -6.69 -2.19 -11.06
N LEU A 83 -7.37 -1.08 -10.76
CA LEU A 83 -7.71 -0.03 -11.70
C LEU A 83 -6.50 0.62 -12.40
N PRO A 84 -5.34 0.78 -11.77
CA PRO A 84 -4.14 1.30 -12.44
C PRO A 84 -3.73 0.48 -13.67
N VAL A 85 -3.93 -0.84 -13.66
CA VAL A 85 -3.48 -1.73 -14.74
C VAL A 85 -4.15 -1.42 -16.08
N PRO A 86 -5.50 -1.48 -16.23
CA PRO A 86 -6.13 -1.20 -17.51
C PRO A 86 -5.91 0.23 -17.97
N ILE A 87 -5.87 1.21 -17.06
CA ILE A 87 -5.62 2.61 -17.42
C ILE A 87 -4.22 2.78 -17.98
N LEU A 88 -3.21 2.22 -17.34
CA LEU A 88 -1.83 2.31 -17.82
C LEU A 88 -1.63 1.53 -19.12
N ASN A 89 -2.33 0.40 -19.29
CA ASN A 89 -2.29 -0.35 -20.56
C ASN A 89 -2.84 0.45 -21.73
N LEU A 90 -3.87 1.26 -21.52
CA LEU A 90 -4.36 2.19 -22.55
C LEU A 90 -3.35 3.29 -22.88
N LEU A 91 -2.51 3.66 -21.94
CA LEU A 91 -1.51 4.73 -22.08
C LEU A 91 -0.16 4.24 -22.61
N VAL A 92 0.03 2.94 -22.84
CA VAL A 92 1.32 2.35 -23.25
C VAL A 92 1.94 3.05 -24.45
N GLN A 93 1.16 3.35 -25.49
CA GLN A 93 1.67 4.01 -26.69
C GLN A 93 2.14 5.45 -26.40
N ILE A 94 1.46 6.15 -25.51
CA ILE A 94 1.83 7.51 -25.07
C ILE A 94 3.11 7.44 -24.26
N ILE A 95 3.21 6.45 -23.36
CA ILE A 95 4.39 6.20 -22.53
C ILE A 95 5.61 5.89 -23.39
N ASP A 96 5.47 5.01 -24.40
CA ASP A 96 6.58 4.68 -25.31
C ASP A 96 7.03 5.89 -26.16
N ARG A 97 6.08 6.71 -26.63
CA ARG A 97 6.41 7.96 -27.36
C ARG A 97 7.14 8.95 -26.43
N GLY A 98 6.65 9.14 -25.21
CA GLY A 98 7.29 10.00 -24.21
C GLY A 98 8.68 9.49 -23.82
N ALA A 99 8.85 8.17 -23.69
CA ALA A 99 10.12 7.54 -23.37
C ALA A 99 11.21 7.75 -24.44
N ALA A 100 10.83 8.02 -25.69
CA ALA A 100 11.73 8.36 -26.77
C ALA A 100 12.33 9.79 -26.64
N SER A 101 11.80 10.62 -25.75
CA SER A 101 12.27 11.99 -25.51
C SER A 101 13.72 12.01 -25.00
N ARG A 102 14.48 13.00 -25.47
CA ARG A 102 15.88 13.24 -25.03
C ARG A 102 15.96 13.56 -23.52
N TRP A 103 14.96 14.20 -22.96
CA TRP A 103 14.91 14.56 -21.53
C TRP A 103 14.94 13.36 -20.59
N LEU A 104 14.48 12.20 -21.04
CA LEU A 104 14.45 10.94 -20.28
C LEU A 104 15.67 10.05 -20.56
N GLY A 105 16.74 10.63 -21.14
CA GLY A 105 17.98 9.92 -21.42
C GLY A 105 18.66 9.34 -20.18
N PHE A 106 18.46 9.95 -19.00
CA PHE A 106 19.00 9.46 -17.71
C PHE A 106 18.38 8.12 -17.28
N LEU A 107 17.21 7.74 -17.79
CA LEU A 107 16.57 6.44 -17.55
C LEU A 107 17.09 5.34 -18.48
N ASP A 108 18.14 5.60 -19.27
CA ASP A 108 18.71 4.59 -20.14
C ASP A 108 19.70 3.70 -19.41
N PHE A 109 19.24 2.58 -18.91
CA PHE A 109 20.07 1.55 -18.29
C PHE A 109 20.54 0.47 -19.28
N SER A 110 20.49 0.73 -20.59
CA SER A 110 20.93 -0.23 -21.62
C SER A 110 22.41 -0.61 -21.47
N TRP A 111 23.21 0.26 -20.84
CA TRP A 111 24.62 0.02 -20.56
C TRP A 111 24.86 -1.17 -19.62
N ILE A 112 23.92 -1.46 -18.69
CA ILE A 112 24.01 -2.60 -17.77
C ILE A 112 23.96 -3.93 -18.56
N ASN A 113 23.23 -3.95 -19.66
CA ASN A 113 23.04 -5.15 -20.50
C ASN A 113 24.10 -5.28 -21.60
N LYS A 114 24.96 -4.28 -21.81
CA LYS A 114 26.03 -4.34 -22.80
C LYS A 114 27.06 -5.40 -22.42
N GLY A 115 27.25 -6.40 -23.29
CA GLY A 115 28.22 -7.47 -23.08
C GLY A 115 27.72 -8.67 -22.27
N LEU A 116 26.46 -8.65 -21.78
CA LEU A 116 25.88 -9.80 -21.10
C LEU A 116 25.27 -10.80 -22.10
N THR A 117 25.65 -12.08 -21.99
CA THR A 117 24.95 -13.13 -22.72
C THR A 117 23.52 -13.28 -22.21
N PRO A 118 22.57 -13.79 -23.02
CA PRO A 118 21.18 -14.00 -22.58
C PRO A 118 21.05 -14.80 -21.28
N ILE A 119 21.92 -15.77 -21.08
CA ILE A 119 21.99 -16.60 -19.88
C ILE A 119 22.39 -15.77 -18.65
N LYS A 120 23.49 -14.99 -18.75
CA LYS A 120 23.94 -14.14 -17.65
C LYS A 120 22.90 -13.08 -17.29
N ARG A 121 22.18 -12.57 -18.28
CA ARG A 121 21.06 -11.62 -18.05
C ARG A 121 19.91 -12.25 -17.27
N ARG A 122 19.56 -13.52 -17.56
CA ARG A 122 18.53 -14.25 -16.79
C ARG A 122 18.94 -14.46 -15.34
N TYR A 123 20.15 -14.94 -15.11
CA TYR A 123 20.68 -15.12 -13.74
C TYR A 123 20.79 -13.79 -12.99
N GLY A 124 21.17 -12.70 -13.67
CA GLY A 124 21.20 -11.37 -13.08
C GLY A 124 19.80 -10.90 -12.63
N LEU A 125 18.75 -11.16 -13.42
CA LEU A 125 17.37 -10.84 -13.04
C LEU A 125 16.90 -11.68 -11.86
N VAL A 126 17.20 -12.98 -11.83
CA VAL A 126 16.91 -13.85 -10.69
C VAL A 126 17.64 -13.34 -9.44
N GLY A 127 18.93 -13.00 -9.57
CA GLY A 127 19.71 -12.43 -8.46
C GLY A 127 19.10 -11.13 -7.90
N ILE A 128 18.65 -10.24 -8.76
CA ILE A 128 17.95 -9.00 -8.34
C ILE A 128 16.67 -9.33 -7.56
N TRP A 129 15.88 -10.28 -8.03
CA TRP A 129 14.67 -10.70 -7.33
C TRP A 129 14.98 -11.33 -5.97
N VAL A 130 16.00 -12.19 -5.89
CA VAL A 130 16.44 -12.77 -4.61
C VAL A 130 16.84 -11.66 -3.64
N VAL A 131 17.63 -10.68 -4.09
CA VAL A 131 18.03 -9.55 -3.25
C VAL A 131 16.80 -8.75 -2.78
N ILE A 132 15.86 -8.44 -3.69
CA ILE A 132 14.62 -7.73 -3.33
C ILE A 132 13.84 -8.50 -2.26
N PHE A 133 13.65 -9.80 -2.43
CA PHE A 133 12.93 -10.63 -1.44
C PHE A 133 13.65 -10.72 -0.11
N VAL A 134 14.98 -10.88 -0.12
CA VAL A 134 15.79 -10.91 1.12
C VAL A 134 15.68 -9.57 1.86
N VAL A 135 15.79 -8.46 1.15
CA VAL A 135 15.65 -7.12 1.75
C VAL A 135 14.23 -6.92 2.29
N LEU A 136 13.20 -7.23 1.52
CA LEU A 136 11.81 -7.08 1.97
C LEU A 136 11.50 -7.98 3.17
N SER A 137 12.02 -9.21 3.18
CA SER A 137 11.86 -10.11 4.34
C SER A 137 12.60 -9.58 5.58
N GLY A 138 13.82 -9.07 5.40
CA GLY A 138 14.61 -8.52 6.51
C GLY A 138 14.07 -7.20 7.08
N THR A 139 13.35 -6.43 6.27
CA THR A 139 12.73 -5.16 6.69
C THR A 139 11.25 -5.31 7.10
N GLY A 140 10.72 -6.54 7.18
CA GLY A 140 9.31 -6.78 7.47
C GLY A 140 8.36 -6.47 6.31
N GLY A 141 8.89 -6.25 5.10
CA GLY A 141 8.10 -5.94 3.90
C GLY A 141 7.33 -7.15 3.34
N VAL A 142 7.70 -8.35 3.78
CA VAL A 142 7.02 -9.61 3.47
C VAL A 142 6.81 -10.35 4.79
N GLY A 143 5.56 -10.71 5.12
CA GLY A 143 5.21 -11.40 6.36
C GLY A 143 4.42 -10.55 7.35
N ASP A 144 4.19 -11.10 8.53
CA ASP A 144 3.28 -10.56 9.55
C ASP A 144 3.93 -9.53 10.49
N ASN A 145 5.05 -8.91 10.09
CA ASN A 145 5.80 -7.99 10.95
C ASN A 145 5.63 -6.50 10.56
N HIS A 146 4.61 -6.16 9.76
CA HIS A 146 4.37 -4.77 9.40
C HIS A 146 3.78 -4.02 10.59
N PRO A 147 4.37 -2.87 11.01
CA PRO A 147 3.88 -2.15 12.20
C PRO A 147 2.41 -1.74 12.13
N GLY A 148 1.89 -1.46 10.92
CA GLY A 148 0.49 -1.11 10.71
C GLY A 148 -0.52 -2.23 10.98
N GLN A 149 -0.08 -3.47 11.23
CA GLN A 149 -0.96 -4.57 11.66
C GLN A 149 -1.23 -4.53 13.17
N TYR A 150 -0.46 -3.77 13.93
CA TYR A 150 -0.51 -3.75 15.37
C TYR A 150 -1.27 -2.53 15.88
N LEU A 151 -2.19 -2.78 16.80
CA LEU A 151 -3.03 -1.76 17.44
C LEU A 151 -2.21 -0.62 18.09
N PRO A 152 -1.10 -0.89 18.83
CA PRO A 152 -0.32 0.15 19.47
C PRO A 152 0.24 1.20 18.52
N PHE A 153 0.56 0.84 17.27
CA PHE A 153 1.00 1.79 16.27
C PHE A 153 -0.08 2.83 15.95
N TRP A 154 -1.31 2.37 15.75
CA TRP A 154 -2.44 3.26 15.42
C TRP A 154 -2.91 4.06 16.63
N GLN A 155 -2.81 3.49 17.82
CA GLN A 155 -3.06 4.21 19.07
C GLN A 155 -2.09 5.39 19.23
N GLN A 156 -0.78 5.14 19.08
CA GLN A 156 0.20 6.20 19.10
C GLN A 156 -0.04 7.24 18.01
N ALA A 157 -0.34 6.83 16.78
CA ALA A 157 -0.61 7.75 15.69
C ALA A 157 -1.85 8.63 15.95
N CYS A 158 -2.87 8.08 16.64
CA CYS A 158 -4.04 8.84 17.04
C CYS A 158 -3.70 9.82 18.17
N ASP A 159 -2.94 9.40 19.17
CA ASP A 159 -2.49 10.24 20.29
C ASP A 159 -1.60 11.40 19.80
N ASP A 160 -0.83 11.18 18.73
CA ASP A 160 -0.02 12.19 18.04
C ASP A 160 -0.88 13.14 17.15
N GLY A 161 -2.21 12.99 17.16
CA GLY A 161 -3.16 13.88 16.47
C GLY A 161 -3.39 13.55 14.99
N SER A 162 -3.10 12.33 14.54
CA SER A 162 -3.39 11.90 13.18
C SER A 162 -4.85 11.47 13.03
N ASP A 163 -5.67 12.27 12.31
CA ASP A 163 -7.06 11.91 11.99
C ASP A 163 -7.17 10.53 11.34
N ARG A 164 -6.22 10.18 10.48
CA ARG A 164 -6.15 8.87 9.86
C ARG A 164 -5.80 7.78 10.86
N GLY A 165 -4.91 8.06 11.82
CA GLY A 165 -4.57 7.17 12.92
C GLY A 165 -5.80 6.84 13.74
N CYS A 166 -6.54 7.86 14.17
CA CYS A 166 -7.77 7.70 14.93
C CYS A 166 -8.87 6.95 14.15
N ALA A 167 -9.07 7.30 12.89
CA ALA A 167 -10.07 6.63 12.05
C ALA A 167 -9.76 5.13 11.86
N TYR A 168 -8.48 4.77 11.70
CA TYR A 168 -8.11 3.37 11.53
C TYR A 168 -8.11 2.61 12.86
N LEU A 169 -7.72 3.26 13.95
CA LEU A 169 -7.85 2.71 15.31
C LEU A 169 -9.30 2.35 15.60
N ALA A 170 -10.23 3.30 15.34
CA ALA A 170 -11.67 3.05 15.49
C ALA A 170 -12.13 1.86 14.64
N PHE A 171 -11.70 1.77 13.38
CA PHE A 171 -12.05 0.65 12.51
C PHE A 171 -11.55 -0.70 13.05
N MET A 172 -10.31 -0.76 13.56
CA MET A 172 -9.78 -1.99 14.16
C MET A 172 -10.53 -2.37 15.43
N GLN A 173 -10.78 -1.41 16.32
CA GLN A 173 -11.52 -1.65 17.56
C GLN A 173 -12.96 -2.09 17.27
N ASP A 174 -13.64 -1.48 16.29
CA ASP A 174 -14.97 -1.90 15.84
C ASP A 174 -14.97 -3.33 15.32
N THR A 175 -13.96 -3.71 14.52
CA THR A 175 -13.82 -5.07 14.02
C THR A 175 -13.66 -6.09 15.15
N TYR A 176 -12.88 -5.78 16.18
CA TYR A 176 -12.73 -6.65 17.34
C TYR A 176 -13.96 -6.63 18.26
N CYS A 177 -14.62 -5.48 18.41
CA CYS A 177 -15.87 -5.36 19.17
C CYS A 177 -16.97 -6.22 18.54
N THR A 178 -17.15 -6.17 17.23
CA THR A 178 -18.09 -7.03 16.50
C THR A 178 -17.72 -8.51 16.50
N SER A 179 -16.49 -8.84 16.90
CA SER A 179 -16.01 -10.20 17.13
C SER A 179 -16.02 -10.61 18.61
N ASP A 180 -16.93 -10.05 19.38
CA ASP A 180 -17.23 -10.35 20.79
C ASP A 180 -16.07 -9.99 21.77
N SER A 181 -15.24 -9.00 21.44
CA SER A 181 -14.22 -8.47 22.35
C SER A 181 -14.76 -7.30 23.18
N GLY A 182 -15.21 -7.55 24.41
CA GLY A 182 -15.71 -6.52 25.32
C GLY A 182 -14.69 -5.41 25.59
N TRP A 183 -13.40 -5.76 25.69
CA TRP A 183 -12.32 -4.77 25.78
C TRP A 183 -12.30 -3.82 24.58
N ALA A 184 -12.41 -4.34 23.37
CA ALA A 184 -12.36 -3.51 22.16
C ALA A 184 -13.58 -2.60 22.05
N CYS A 185 -14.76 -3.06 22.49
CA CYS A 185 -15.97 -2.23 22.57
C CYS A 185 -15.79 -1.08 23.55
N ASN A 186 -15.18 -1.34 24.71
CA ASN A 186 -14.88 -0.30 25.70
C ASN A 186 -13.90 0.75 25.16
N GLU A 187 -12.79 0.33 24.58
CA GLU A 187 -11.79 1.23 23.99
C GLU A 187 -12.38 2.07 22.84
N LEU A 188 -13.22 1.45 22.01
CA LEU A 188 -13.95 2.15 20.94
C LEU A 188 -14.89 3.21 21.51
N GLY A 189 -15.60 2.88 22.59
CA GLY A 189 -16.49 3.82 23.28
C GLY A 189 -15.73 5.01 23.86
N ILE A 190 -14.59 4.78 24.49
CA ILE A 190 -13.70 5.85 24.99
C ILE A 190 -13.18 6.72 23.81
N LEU A 191 -12.77 6.10 22.71
CA LEU A 191 -12.31 6.81 21.54
C LEU A 191 -13.41 7.71 20.94
N TYR A 192 -14.64 7.24 20.86
CA TYR A 192 -15.78 8.02 20.39
C TYR A 192 -16.13 9.17 21.37
N ALA A 193 -16.09 8.92 22.67
CA ALA A 193 -16.35 9.95 23.68
C ALA A 193 -15.33 11.09 23.59
N ASN A 194 -14.05 10.77 23.40
CA ASN A 194 -12.99 11.76 23.23
C ASN A 194 -13.09 12.60 21.96
N ASN A 195 -13.86 12.11 20.96
CA ASN A 195 -14.14 12.80 19.70
C ASN A 195 -15.55 13.39 19.65
N ASP A 196 -16.21 13.64 20.79
CA ASP A 196 -17.56 14.22 20.92
C ASP A 196 -18.67 13.42 20.24
N ARG A 197 -18.43 12.13 19.92
CA ARG A 197 -19.40 11.19 19.31
C ARG A 197 -20.14 10.41 20.39
N LEU A 198 -20.88 11.13 21.26
CA LEU A 198 -21.45 10.56 22.49
C LEU A 198 -22.48 9.46 22.26
N SER A 199 -23.27 9.53 21.19
CA SER A 199 -24.27 8.46 20.87
C SER A 199 -23.61 7.15 20.49
N GLU A 200 -22.51 7.20 19.74
CA GLU A 200 -21.77 6.01 19.32
C GLU A 200 -20.91 5.47 20.46
N ALA A 201 -20.38 6.36 21.30
CA ALA A 201 -19.70 6.00 22.53
C ALA A 201 -20.60 5.18 23.46
N GLN A 202 -21.84 5.63 23.69
CA GLN A 202 -22.80 4.94 24.53
C GLN A 202 -23.06 3.52 24.03
N VAL A 203 -23.36 3.35 22.75
CA VAL A 203 -23.63 2.03 22.15
C VAL A 203 -22.43 1.09 22.30
N SER A 204 -21.23 1.60 22.06
CA SER A 204 -20.02 0.79 22.17
C SER A 204 -19.74 0.36 23.63
N LEU A 205 -19.94 1.27 24.59
CA LEU A 205 -19.76 0.95 26.01
C LEU A 205 -20.82 -0.04 26.52
N GLU A 206 -22.09 0.12 26.10
CA GLU A 206 -23.16 -0.82 26.45
C GLU A 206 -22.82 -2.22 25.91
N ASN A 207 -22.38 -2.35 24.66
CA ASN A 207 -21.92 -3.61 24.10
C ASN A 207 -20.73 -4.20 24.90
N GLY A 208 -19.80 -3.37 25.35
CA GLY A 208 -18.69 -3.79 26.20
C GLY A 208 -19.18 -4.41 27.52
N CYS A 209 -20.13 -3.76 28.18
CA CYS A 209 -20.75 -4.27 29.41
C CYS A 209 -21.51 -5.59 29.16
N ASP A 210 -22.27 -5.69 28.08
CA ASP A 210 -23.04 -6.90 27.74
C ASP A 210 -22.12 -8.09 27.47
N LEU A 211 -20.91 -7.84 26.98
CA LEU A 211 -19.86 -8.85 26.81
C LEU A 211 -19.03 -9.12 28.07
N GLY A 212 -19.46 -8.58 29.24
CA GLY A 212 -18.84 -8.84 30.53
C GLY A 212 -17.51 -8.09 30.78
N PHE A 213 -17.26 -7.02 30.03
CA PHE A 213 -16.12 -6.14 30.31
C PHE A 213 -16.52 -5.09 31.34
N ASP A 214 -16.36 -5.42 32.62
CA ASP A 214 -16.54 -4.48 33.70
C ASP A 214 -15.25 -3.71 33.95
N LEU A 215 -15.32 -2.38 33.87
CA LEU A 215 -14.26 -1.52 34.39
C LEU A 215 -14.25 -1.67 35.92
N ALA A 216 -13.30 -2.43 36.43
CA ALA A 216 -13.06 -2.54 37.87
C ALA A 216 -12.52 -1.22 38.44
#